data_d1e1381b852907cc2d6359c142275fbd
#
_entry.id   d1e1381b852907cc2d6359c142275fbd
#
_cell.length_a   1.000
_cell.length_b   1.000
_cell.length_c   1.000
_cell.angle_alpha   90.00
_cell.angle_beta   90.00
_cell.angle_gamma   90.00
#
_symmetry.space_group_name_H-M   'P 1'
#
loop_
_entity.id
_entity.type
_entity.pdbx_description
1 polymer ?
#
loop_
_entity_poly.entity_id
_entity_poly.type
_entity_poly.pdbx_seq_one_letter_code
_entity_poly.pdbx_strand_id
1 'polypeptide(L)'
;MSVRIGLGLANLPFESPRDLWRWIDRCEDSLVDSIWQTDRLISNQPMLESMSFMAALAGRTERLKFGMNVVVLPFRDPLVIAKQCATIDYLSNGRLLPAFGVGRANAPEFTGAARSGAKRGAWTDEVLQLFARLWSEDSVTFEGDHITYGGVTIEPKPIQSPLPIWIGGSSKAAIRRTARYGSGWLSGVQAPAQIAPVIAAIREQSAAEGRPIDDDHYGAGFAYRFGSWDDPIVQRTAAALSRVADAGDPRDYIAVG
;
A
#
# COMPACT_ATOMS: atom_id res chain seq x y z
N MET A 1 5.35 20.58 -11.00
CA MET A 1 4.88 19.61 -9.97
C MET A 1 5.88 19.57 -8.83
N SER A 2 5.43 19.66 -7.59
CA SER A 2 6.27 19.38 -6.42
C SER A 2 6.20 17.89 -6.10
N VAL A 3 7.34 17.24 -5.92
CA VAL A 3 7.40 15.85 -5.46
C VAL A 3 7.05 15.83 -3.98
N ARG A 4 6.11 14.95 -3.58
CA ARG A 4 5.77 14.71 -2.18
C ARG A 4 6.65 13.58 -1.65
N ILE A 5 7.13 13.72 -0.42
CA ILE A 5 8.01 12.74 0.22
C ILE A 5 7.26 12.05 1.37
N GLY A 6 7.09 10.74 1.24
CA GLY A 6 6.62 9.88 2.31
C GLY A 6 7.74 9.05 2.91
N LEU A 7 7.62 8.68 4.18
CA LEU A 7 8.54 7.77 4.84
C LEU A 7 7.90 6.40 5.02
N GLY A 8 8.65 5.34 4.70
CA GLY A 8 8.18 3.96 4.75
C GLY A 8 8.79 3.16 5.91
N LEU A 9 7.95 2.40 6.60
CA LEU A 9 8.35 1.40 7.59
C LEU A 9 8.28 0.00 6.98
N ALA A 10 9.43 -0.54 6.60
CA ALA A 10 9.57 -1.92 6.13
C ALA A 10 9.82 -2.92 7.26
N ASN A 11 10.12 -2.44 8.44
CA ASN A 11 10.25 -3.13 9.72
C ASN A 11 10.02 -2.11 10.84
N LEU A 12 10.04 -2.57 12.09
CA LEU A 12 9.92 -1.70 13.26
C LEU A 12 11.32 -1.44 13.88
N PRO A 13 12.01 -0.35 13.50
CA PRO A 13 13.40 -0.09 13.93
C PRO A 13 13.50 0.61 15.31
N PHE A 14 12.43 0.66 16.07
CA PHE A 14 12.34 1.37 17.34
C PHE A 14 12.50 0.42 18.51
N GLU A 15 13.26 0.83 19.52
CA GLU A 15 13.48 0.06 20.75
C GLU A 15 12.26 0.08 21.69
N SER A 16 11.45 1.13 21.59
CA SER A 16 10.24 1.27 22.39
C SER A 16 9.09 1.92 21.62
N PRO A 17 7.82 1.71 22.06
CA PRO A 17 6.68 2.45 21.52
C PRO A 17 6.83 3.96 21.64
N ARG A 18 7.52 4.43 22.68
CA ARG A 18 7.78 5.86 22.88
C ARG A 18 8.65 6.45 21.78
N ASP A 19 9.64 5.71 21.29
CA ASP A 19 10.52 6.17 20.21
C ASP A 19 9.81 6.20 18.88
N LEU A 20 8.93 5.23 18.62
CA LEU A 20 8.03 5.26 17.47
C LEU A 20 7.17 6.53 17.48
N TRP A 21 6.49 6.82 18.58
CA TRP A 21 5.61 7.99 18.66
C TRP A 21 6.38 9.30 18.56
N ARG A 22 7.56 9.40 19.16
CA ARG A 22 8.44 10.57 19.00
C ARG A 22 8.85 10.77 17.52
N TRP A 23 9.09 9.69 16.80
CA TRP A 23 9.39 9.77 15.38
C TRP A 23 8.17 10.21 14.55
N ILE A 24 6.99 9.71 14.84
CA ILE A 24 5.72 10.15 14.22
C ILE A 24 5.48 11.64 14.47
N ASP A 25 5.64 12.10 15.74
CA ASP A 25 5.46 13.50 16.09
C ASP A 25 6.42 14.41 15.28
N ARG A 26 7.68 14.00 15.14
CA ARG A 26 8.64 14.72 14.28
C ARG A 26 8.25 14.73 12.79
N CYS A 27 7.67 13.67 12.28
CA CYS A 27 7.13 13.64 10.92
C CYS A 27 5.93 14.59 10.80
N GLU A 28 5.05 14.60 11.79
CA GLU A 28 3.89 15.51 11.85
C GLU A 28 4.31 16.99 11.80
N ASP A 29 5.37 17.35 12.52
CA ASP A 29 5.91 18.70 12.60
C ASP A 29 6.87 19.09 11.45
N SER A 30 7.06 18.21 10.45
CA SER A 30 8.04 18.39 9.38
C SER A 30 7.37 18.57 8.00
N LEU A 31 8.18 18.53 6.94
CA LEU A 31 7.73 18.53 5.55
C LEU A 31 7.37 17.13 5.01
N VAL A 32 7.45 16.09 5.83
CA VAL A 32 7.01 14.74 5.44
C VAL A 32 5.51 14.78 5.13
N ASP A 33 5.14 14.32 3.93
CA ASP A 33 3.73 14.30 3.49
C ASP A 33 2.97 13.11 4.07
N SER A 34 3.62 11.95 4.13
CA SER A 34 2.92 10.71 4.46
C SER A 34 3.80 9.64 5.11
N ILE A 35 3.14 8.74 5.84
CA ILE A 35 3.76 7.54 6.44
C ILE A 35 3.20 6.30 5.77
N TRP A 36 4.08 5.38 5.41
CA TRP A 36 3.72 4.13 4.73
C TRP A 36 4.24 2.93 5.49
N GLN A 37 3.44 1.87 5.60
CA GLN A 37 3.85 0.63 6.23
C GLN A 37 3.68 -0.56 5.30
N THR A 38 4.69 -1.42 5.26
CA THR A 38 4.60 -2.73 4.61
C THR A 38 3.66 -3.66 5.41
N ASP A 39 2.78 -4.39 4.72
CA ASP A 39 1.91 -5.38 5.35
C ASP A 39 2.61 -6.76 5.39
N ARG A 40 2.77 -7.28 6.62
CA ARG A 40 3.25 -8.64 6.89
C ARG A 40 2.56 -9.17 8.13
N LEU A 41 1.91 -10.33 8.01
CA LEU A 41 1.31 -11.01 9.16
C LEU A 41 2.31 -11.98 9.80
N ILE A 42 3.18 -12.60 8.99
CA ILE A 42 4.23 -13.52 9.44
C ILE A 42 5.60 -12.90 9.13
N SER A 43 6.38 -12.61 10.16
CA SER A 43 7.69 -11.98 10.03
C SER A 43 8.64 -12.41 11.14
N ASN A 44 9.91 -12.62 10.81
CA ASN A 44 10.99 -12.81 11.78
C ASN A 44 11.50 -11.49 12.37
N GLN A 45 11.09 -10.37 11.80
CA GLN A 45 11.42 -9.04 12.29
C GLN A 45 10.19 -8.41 12.93
N PRO A 46 10.34 -7.59 13.97
CA PRO A 46 9.23 -6.84 14.53
C PRO A 46 8.51 -6.04 13.44
N MET A 47 7.19 -6.21 13.38
CA MET A 47 6.31 -5.53 12.44
C MET A 47 4.96 -5.32 13.11
N LEU A 48 4.43 -4.12 13.02
CA LEU A 48 3.07 -3.84 13.48
C LEU A 48 2.07 -4.37 12.46
N GLU A 49 0.90 -4.81 12.92
CA GLU A 49 -0.21 -5.11 12.03
C GLU A 49 -0.69 -3.81 11.37
N SER A 50 -0.79 -3.80 10.04
CA SER A 50 -0.91 -2.56 9.29
C SER A 50 -2.19 -1.79 9.57
N MET A 51 -3.35 -2.44 9.65
CA MET A 51 -4.62 -1.72 9.88
C MET A 51 -4.71 -1.18 11.30
N SER A 52 -4.19 -1.90 12.29
CA SER A 52 -4.09 -1.43 13.68
C SER A 52 -3.17 -0.21 13.80
N PHE A 53 -2.06 -0.19 13.06
CA PHE A 53 -1.16 0.96 13.05
C PHE A 53 -1.78 2.16 12.32
N MET A 54 -2.48 1.95 11.19
CA MET A 54 -3.21 3.05 10.52
C MET A 54 -4.28 3.66 11.43
N ALA A 55 -4.99 2.84 12.21
CA ALA A 55 -5.97 3.36 13.18
C ALA A 55 -5.30 4.19 14.30
N ALA A 56 -4.13 3.75 14.77
CA ALA A 56 -3.36 4.49 15.76
C ALA A 56 -2.83 5.83 15.21
N LEU A 57 -2.36 5.85 13.95
CA LEU A 57 -1.97 7.09 13.26
C LEU A 57 -3.15 8.05 13.08
N ALA A 58 -4.34 7.53 12.74
CA ALA A 58 -5.55 8.34 12.60
C ALA A 58 -5.87 9.13 13.87
N GLY A 59 -5.70 8.51 15.04
CA GLY A 59 -5.93 9.16 16.34
C GLY A 59 -4.75 9.98 16.88
N ARG A 60 -3.52 9.79 16.36
CA ARG A 60 -2.33 10.49 16.84
C ARG A 60 -1.95 11.71 16.04
N THR A 61 -2.30 11.76 14.76
CA THR A 61 -1.86 12.79 13.81
C THR A 61 -3.03 13.62 13.31
N GLU A 62 -2.75 14.84 12.85
CA GLU A 62 -3.78 15.75 12.29
C GLU A 62 -3.51 16.09 10.83
N ARG A 63 -2.23 16.10 10.39
CA ARG A 63 -1.80 16.51 9.06
C ARG A 63 -1.30 15.37 8.18
N LEU A 64 -0.50 14.48 8.74
CA LEU A 64 0.12 13.40 7.99
C LEU A 64 -0.94 12.51 7.32
N LYS A 65 -0.78 12.29 6.02
CA LYS A 65 -1.43 11.19 5.33
C LYS A 65 -0.73 9.88 5.69
N PHE A 66 -1.40 8.79 5.57
CA PHE A 66 -0.80 7.49 5.84
C PHE A 66 -1.47 6.39 5.04
N GLY A 67 -0.72 5.33 4.77
CA GLY A 67 -1.20 4.20 4.00
C GLY A 67 -0.35 2.96 4.16
N MET A 68 -0.78 1.91 3.52
CA MET A 68 -0.09 0.64 3.49
C MET A 68 0.64 0.47 2.16
N ASN A 69 1.82 -0.13 2.16
CA ASN A 69 2.57 -0.38 0.94
C ASN A 69 2.97 -1.87 0.83
N VAL A 70 2.03 -2.73 0.48
CA VAL A 70 0.58 -2.63 0.31
C VAL A 70 -0.10 -3.67 1.17
N VAL A 71 -1.37 -3.50 1.56
CA VAL A 71 -2.15 -4.58 2.17
C VAL A 71 -2.37 -5.69 1.15
N VAL A 72 -2.07 -6.91 1.59
CA VAL A 72 -2.30 -8.12 0.79
C VAL A 72 -3.74 -8.57 1.00
N LEU A 73 -4.63 -8.20 0.07
CA LEU A 73 -6.06 -8.46 0.19
C LEU A 73 -6.40 -9.94 0.43
N PRO A 74 -5.76 -10.93 -0.24
CA PRO A 74 -6.05 -12.35 0.00
C PRO A 74 -5.85 -12.84 1.45
N PHE A 75 -5.20 -12.05 2.31
CA PHE A 75 -5.06 -12.38 3.74
C PHE A 75 -6.20 -11.83 4.60
N ARG A 76 -7.11 -11.06 4.04
CA ARG A 76 -8.15 -10.32 4.75
C ARG A 76 -9.55 -10.78 4.36
N ASP A 77 -10.49 -10.65 5.28
CA ASP A 77 -11.91 -10.71 4.96
C ASP A 77 -12.33 -9.40 4.26
N PRO A 78 -13.03 -9.44 3.12
CA PRO A 78 -13.39 -8.24 2.35
C PRO A 78 -14.24 -7.25 3.11
N LEU A 79 -15.21 -7.72 3.89
CA LEU A 79 -16.09 -6.86 4.66
C LEU A 79 -15.35 -6.20 5.82
N VAL A 80 -14.50 -6.95 6.51
CA VAL A 80 -13.71 -6.44 7.63
C VAL A 80 -12.74 -5.37 7.14
N ILE A 81 -11.98 -5.61 6.07
CA ILE A 81 -11.01 -4.62 5.56
C ILE A 81 -11.70 -3.39 4.99
N ALA A 82 -12.85 -3.53 4.31
CA ALA A 82 -13.64 -2.38 3.84
C ALA A 82 -14.11 -1.51 5.01
N LYS A 83 -14.63 -2.16 6.08
CA LYS A 83 -15.06 -1.47 7.30
C LYS A 83 -13.90 -0.79 8.03
N GLN A 84 -12.74 -1.44 8.12
CA GLN A 84 -11.54 -0.86 8.71
C GLN A 84 -11.10 0.39 7.95
N CYS A 85 -11.03 0.34 6.62
CA CYS A 85 -10.68 1.49 5.79
C CYS A 85 -11.66 2.66 6.00
N ALA A 86 -12.96 2.41 5.97
CA ALA A 86 -13.97 3.44 6.21
C ALA A 86 -13.84 4.06 7.60
N THR A 87 -13.64 3.23 8.63
CA THR A 87 -13.45 3.68 10.02
C THR A 87 -12.20 4.54 10.19
N ILE A 88 -11.07 4.09 9.64
CA ILE A 88 -9.79 4.80 9.74
C ILE A 88 -9.84 6.12 8.97
N ASP A 89 -10.45 6.11 7.80
CA ASP A 89 -10.65 7.33 7.01
C ASP A 89 -11.52 8.35 7.76
N TYR A 90 -12.63 7.89 8.36
CA TYR A 90 -13.48 8.72 9.19
C TYR A 90 -12.72 9.30 10.39
N LEU A 91 -12.03 8.47 11.16
CA LEU A 91 -11.27 8.91 12.34
C LEU A 91 -10.13 9.88 12.01
N SER A 92 -9.56 9.75 10.83
CA SER A 92 -8.45 10.60 10.37
C SER A 92 -8.91 11.88 9.65
N ASN A 93 -10.22 12.08 9.47
CA ASN A 93 -10.75 13.15 8.64
C ASN A 93 -10.21 13.13 7.20
N GLY A 94 -10.24 11.95 6.58
CA GLY A 94 -9.92 11.78 5.15
C GLY A 94 -8.42 11.74 4.82
N ARG A 95 -7.57 11.20 5.69
CA ARG A 95 -6.10 11.13 5.47
C ARG A 95 -5.59 9.74 5.11
N LEU A 96 -6.46 8.73 5.06
CA LEU A 96 -6.08 7.38 4.68
C LEU A 96 -5.83 7.28 3.17
N LEU A 97 -4.72 6.65 2.80
CA LEU A 97 -4.37 6.28 1.43
C LEU A 97 -4.27 4.74 1.33
N PRO A 98 -5.39 4.04 1.21
CA PRO A 98 -5.39 2.59 1.22
C PRO A 98 -4.76 2.04 -0.06
N ALA A 99 -3.72 1.22 0.08
CA ALA A 99 -3.05 0.60 -1.05
C ALA A 99 -3.08 -0.93 -0.94
N PHE A 100 -3.42 -1.58 -2.05
CA PHE A 100 -3.74 -2.99 -2.10
C PHE A 100 -2.92 -3.76 -3.12
N GLY A 101 -2.68 -5.04 -2.82
CA GLY A 101 -1.99 -5.97 -3.70
C GLY A 101 -2.43 -7.42 -3.48
N VAL A 102 -1.91 -8.30 -4.34
CA VAL A 102 -2.24 -9.74 -4.32
C VAL A 102 -1.23 -10.60 -3.54
N GLY A 103 -0.18 -9.99 -3.02
CA GLY A 103 0.91 -10.71 -2.36
C GLY A 103 1.80 -11.50 -3.33
N ARG A 104 2.94 -11.96 -2.82
CA ARG A 104 3.86 -12.85 -3.54
C ARG A 104 3.44 -14.31 -3.36
N ALA A 105 3.59 -15.14 -4.39
CA ALA A 105 3.17 -16.56 -4.34
C ALA A 105 3.89 -17.37 -3.25
N ASN A 106 5.12 -17.00 -2.91
CA ASN A 106 5.95 -17.65 -1.89
C ASN A 106 5.90 -16.94 -0.52
N ALA A 107 4.92 -16.07 -0.30
CA ALA A 107 4.78 -15.42 1.00
C ALA A 107 4.45 -16.47 2.08
N PRO A 108 5.07 -16.36 3.28
CA PRO A 108 4.88 -17.32 4.35
C PRO A 108 3.41 -17.44 4.81
N GLU A 109 2.63 -16.42 4.62
CA GLU A 109 1.19 -16.42 4.90
C GLU A 109 0.42 -17.42 4.02
N PHE A 110 0.84 -17.64 2.77
CA PHE A 110 0.23 -18.65 1.90
C PHE A 110 0.72 -20.07 2.20
N THR A 111 1.97 -20.22 2.64
CA THR A 111 2.58 -21.53 2.87
C THR A 111 2.45 -21.97 4.33
N GLY A 112 2.58 -21.07 5.29
CA GLY A 112 2.61 -21.37 6.73
C GLY A 112 1.27 -21.21 7.44
N ALA A 113 0.32 -20.41 6.90
CA ALA A 113 -0.98 -20.17 7.51
C ALA A 113 -2.14 -20.86 6.76
N ALA A 114 -1.85 -21.87 5.94
CA ALA A 114 -2.81 -22.67 5.16
C ALA A 114 -3.81 -21.84 4.32
N ARG A 115 -3.43 -20.63 3.93
CA ARG A 115 -4.25 -19.80 3.04
C ARG A 115 -3.99 -20.16 1.58
N SER A 116 -5.05 -20.38 0.84
CA SER A 116 -4.92 -20.68 -0.58
C SER A 116 -4.45 -19.45 -1.37
N GLY A 117 -3.33 -19.56 -2.07
CA GLY A 117 -2.89 -18.59 -3.06
C GLY A 117 -3.52 -18.76 -4.44
N ALA A 118 -4.35 -19.80 -4.63
CA ALA A 118 -5.03 -20.06 -5.88
C ALA A 118 -6.08 -18.96 -6.17
N LYS A 119 -6.16 -18.54 -7.46
CA LYS A 119 -7.12 -17.53 -7.91
C LYS A 119 -7.08 -16.16 -7.19
N ARG A 120 -6.01 -15.87 -6.38
CA ARG A 120 -5.90 -14.64 -5.60
C ARG A 120 -6.06 -13.36 -6.42
N GLY A 121 -5.71 -13.38 -7.71
CA GLY A 121 -5.88 -12.24 -8.59
C GLY A 121 -7.35 -11.96 -8.91
N ALA A 122 -8.10 -12.97 -9.34
CA ALA A 122 -9.53 -12.85 -9.65
C ALA A 122 -10.33 -12.47 -8.40
N TRP A 123 -10.04 -13.13 -7.27
CA TRP A 123 -10.64 -12.79 -5.98
C TRP A 123 -10.38 -11.33 -5.58
N THR A 124 -9.15 -10.83 -5.78
CA THR A 124 -8.81 -9.42 -5.50
C THR A 124 -9.57 -8.47 -6.41
N ASP A 125 -9.80 -8.83 -7.68
CA ASP A 125 -10.56 -8.01 -8.62
C ASP A 125 -12.02 -7.84 -8.16
N GLU A 126 -12.65 -8.90 -7.64
CA GLU A 126 -14.00 -8.82 -7.03
C GLU A 126 -14.01 -7.98 -5.76
N VAL A 127 -13.00 -8.11 -4.88
CA VAL A 127 -12.89 -7.30 -3.66
C VAL A 127 -12.81 -5.81 -3.98
N LEU A 128 -12.03 -5.42 -4.99
CA LEU A 128 -11.89 -4.02 -5.39
C LEU A 128 -13.18 -3.44 -5.97
N GLN A 129 -13.95 -4.23 -6.73
CA GLN A 129 -15.29 -3.84 -7.17
C GLN A 129 -16.23 -3.66 -5.97
N LEU A 130 -16.19 -4.60 -5.04
CA LEU A 130 -17.01 -4.58 -3.83
C LEU A 130 -16.71 -3.36 -2.95
N PHE A 131 -15.44 -2.97 -2.82
CA PHE A 131 -15.03 -1.81 -2.03
C PHE A 131 -15.68 -0.51 -2.53
N ALA A 132 -15.62 -0.24 -3.82
CA ALA A 132 -16.22 0.95 -4.39
C ALA A 132 -17.72 1.05 -4.05
N ARG A 133 -18.42 -0.07 -4.08
CA ARG A 133 -19.84 -0.16 -3.76
C ARG A 133 -20.12 -0.04 -2.26
N LEU A 134 -19.40 -0.79 -1.41
CA LEU A 134 -19.56 -0.74 0.05
C LEU A 134 -19.31 0.67 0.62
N TRP A 135 -18.41 1.43 0.03
CA TRP A 135 -18.09 2.79 0.49
C TRP A 135 -19.05 3.87 -0.03
N SER A 136 -19.89 3.59 -1.02
CA SER A 136 -20.77 4.59 -1.64
C SER A 136 -22.26 4.25 -1.60
N GLU A 137 -22.62 2.96 -1.62
CA GLU A 137 -24.03 2.53 -1.66
C GLU A 137 -24.59 2.26 -0.26
N ASP A 138 -25.86 2.52 -0.07
CA ASP A 138 -26.54 2.28 1.22
C ASP A 138 -26.68 0.78 1.49
N SER A 139 -26.89 -0.03 0.46
CA SER A 139 -27.03 -1.49 0.57
C SER A 139 -26.44 -2.18 -0.66
N VAL A 140 -25.54 -3.12 -0.45
CA VAL A 140 -24.80 -3.82 -1.50
C VAL A 140 -25.25 -5.26 -1.59
N THR A 141 -25.85 -5.62 -2.71
CA THR A 141 -25.98 -7.02 -3.16
C THR A 141 -24.92 -7.25 -4.24
N PHE A 142 -24.10 -8.28 -4.07
CA PHE A 142 -23.00 -8.62 -4.94
C PHE A 142 -22.97 -10.13 -5.19
N GLU A 143 -22.95 -10.53 -6.46
CA GLU A 143 -22.87 -11.92 -6.89
C GLU A 143 -21.64 -12.07 -7.80
N GLY A 144 -20.53 -12.48 -7.23
CA GLY A 144 -19.28 -12.77 -7.95
C GLY A 144 -18.99 -14.27 -7.99
N ASP A 145 -17.90 -14.64 -8.68
CA ASP A 145 -17.44 -16.03 -8.74
C ASP A 145 -16.87 -16.53 -7.41
N HIS A 146 -16.46 -15.61 -6.54
CA HIS A 146 -15.77 -15.89 -5.28
C HIS A 146 -16.44 -15.28 -4.05
N ILE A 147 -17.22 -14.22 -4.22
CA ILE A 147 -17.82 -13.46 -3.14
C ILE A 147 -19.30 -13.25 -3.44
N THR A 148 -20.16 -13.53 -2.45
CA THR A 148 -21.60 -13.26 -2.55
C THR A 148 -22.05 -12.51 -1.29
N TYR A 149 -22.69 -11.34 -1.47
CA TYR A 149 -23.31 -10.56 -0.41
C TYR A 149 -24.73 -10.20 -0.77
N GLY A 150 -25.63 -10.28 0.22
CA GLY A 150 -27.05 -9.95 0.06
C GLY A 150 -27.46 -8.79 0.98
N GLY A 151 -27.57 -7.58 0.43
CA GLY A 151 -28.06 -6.42 1.18
C GLY A 151 -27.14 -5.94 2.32
N VAL A 152 -25.81 -5.97 2.11
CA VAL A 152 -24.81 -5.58 3.11
C VAL A 152 -24.63 -4.07 3.13
N THR A 153 -24.63 -3.49 4.33
CA THR A 153 -24.37 -2.07 4.61
C THR A 153 -23.17 -1.92 5.54
N ILE A 154 -22.32 -0.94 5.31
CA ILE A 154 -21.29 -0.51 6.26
C ILE A 154 -21.48 0.99 6.57
N GLU A 155 -21.41 1.35 7.87
CA GLU A 155 -21.41 2.71 8.38
C GLU A 155 -20.39 2.86 9.52
N PRO A 156 -19.69 4.03 9.67
CA PRO A 156 -19.82 5.19 8.80
C PRO A 156 -19.23 4.92 7.40
N LYS A 157 -19.66 5.70 6.42
CA LYS A 157 -18.97 5.79 5.14
C LYS A 157 -17.63 6.52 5.31
N PRO A 158 -16.66 6.35 4.40
CA PRO A 158 -15.45 7.17 4.38
C PRO A 158 -15.78 8.66 4.27
N ILE A 159 -14.92 9.53 4.79
CA ILE A 159 -14.97 10.99 4.57
C ILE A 159 -14.62 11.31 3.11
N GLN A 160 -13.60 10.65 2.60
CA GLN A 160 -13.22 10.75 1.18
C GLN A 160 -14.28 10.05 0.31
N SER A 161 -14.82 10.77 -0.66
CA SER A 161 -15.82 10.21 -1.59
C SER A 161 -15.47 10.57 -3.04
N PRO A 162 -14.94 9.64 -3.83
CA PRO A 162 -14.61 8.25 -3.46
C PRO A 162 -13.36 8.14 -2.57
N LEU A 163 -13.29 7.12 -1.72
CA LEU A 163 -12.05 6.76 -1.02
C LEU A 163 -11.02 6.29 -2.07
N PRO A 164 -9.81 6.91 -2.15
CA PRO A 164 -8.83 6.56 -3.16
C PRO A 164 -8.33 5.12 -2.98
N ILE A 165 -8.22 4.39 -4.07
CA ILE A 165 -7.66 3.03 -4.10
C ILE A 165 -6.30 3.09 -4.78
N TRP A 166 -5.23 2.79 -4.04
CA TRP A 166 -3.91 2.64 -4.62
C TRP A 166 -3.64 1.16 -4.89
N ILE A 167 -2.95 0.86 -5.99
CA ILE A 167 -2.63 -0.52 -6.38
C ILE A 167 -1.12 -0.69 -6.44
N GLY A 168 -0.61 -1.77 -5.82
CA GLY A 168 0.79 -2.13 -5.89
C GLY A 168 1.10 -3.20 -6.91
N GLY A 169 2.34 -3.15 -7.44
CA GLY A 169 2.88 -4.15 -8.33
C GLY A 169 2.97 -3.73 -9.80
N SER A 170 3.84 -4.43 -10.56
CA SER A 170 4.24 -4.06 -11.92
C SER A 170 3.89 -5.12 -12.97
N SER A 171 3.16 -6.17 -12.60
CA SER A 171 2.72 -7.19 -13.56
C SER A 171 1.63 -6.66 -14.49
N LYS A 172 1.47 -7.27 -15.66
CA LYS A 172 0.36 -6.94 -16.60
C LYS A 172 -1.01 -6.95 -15.91
N ALA A 173 -1.23 -7.86 -14.96
CA ALA A 173 -2.48 -7.91 -14.19
C ALA A 173 -2.60 -6.75 -13.20
N ALA A 174 -1.50 -6.33 -12.55
CA ALA A 174 -1.49 -5.16 -11.68
C ALA A 174 -1.75 -3.86 -12.47
N ILE A 175 -1.14 -3.71 -13.65
CA ILE A 175 -1.37 -2.58 -14.56
C ILE A 175 -2.85 -2.48 -14.93
N ARG A 176 -3.47 -3.58 -15.40
CA ARG A 176 -4.92 -3.61 -15.71
C ARG A 176 -5.78 -3.27 -14.49
N ARG A 177 -5.43 -3.81 -13.32
CA ARG A 177 -6.14 -3.56 -12.05
C ARG A 177 -6.06 -2.10 -11.66
N THR A 178 -4.89 -1.48 -11.79
CA THR A 178 -4.69 -0.06 -11.54
C THR A 178 -5.55 0.78 -12.48
N ALA A 179 -5.55 0.48 -13.78
CA ALA A 179 -6.34 1.20 -14.76
C ALA A 179 -7.86 1.13 -14.49
N ARG A 180 -8.36 -0.05 -14.06
CA ARG A 180 -9.81 -0.27 -13.83
C ARG A 180 -10.31 0.23 -12.49
N TYR A 181 -9.53 0.12 -11.43
CA TYR A 181 -10.00 0.34 -10.05
C TYR A 181 -9.17 1.39 -9.30
N GLY A 182 -7.92 1.65 -9.72
CA GLY A 182 -7.00 2.50 -9.00
C GLY A 182 -7.26 3.98 -9.19
N SER A 183 -7.01 4.73 -8.11
CA SER A 183 -6.81 6.19 -8.15
C SER A 183 -5.33 6.55 -8.09
N GLY A 184 -4.46 5.56 -7.81
CA GLY A 184 -3.01 5.71 -7.74
C GLY A 184 -2.29 4.37 -7.86
N TRP A 185 -0.98 4.45 -8.04
CA TRP A 185 -0.12 3.29 -8.17
C TRP A 185 1.15 3.43 -7.32
N LEU A 186 1.59 2.31 -6.72
CA LEU A 186 2.85 2.21 -5.97
C LEU A 186 3.77 1.15 -6.59
N SER A 187 5.00 1.55 -6.91
CA SER A 187 6.02 0.57 -7.26
C SER A 187 6.45 -0.25 -6.03
N GLY A 188 6.96 -1.45 -6.27
CA GLY A 188 7.89 -2.07 -5.33
C GLY A 188 9.25 -1.36 -5.35
N VAL A 189 10.27 -1.98 -4.73
CA VAL A 189 11.66 -1.54 -4.87
C VAL A 189 12.13 -1.93 -6.28
N GLN A 190 12.21 -0.95 -7.16
CA GLN A 190 12.56 -1.11 -8.58
C GLN A 190 13.40 0.08 -9.04
N ALA A 191 14.29 -0.16 -10.01
CA ALA A 191 15.04 0.91 -10.64
C ALA A 191 14.13 1.84 -11.49
N PRO A 192 14.46 3.12 -11.66
CA PRO A 192 13.66 4.05 -12.47
C PRO A 192 13.39 3.56 -13.89
N ALA A 193 14.37 2.91 -14.53
CA ALA A 193 14.22 2.33 -15.85
C ALA A 193 13.15 1.22 -15.93
N GLN A 194 12.86 0.53 -14.83
CA GLN A 194 11.82 -0.48 -14.73
C GLN A 194 10.46 0.14 -14.42
N ILE A 195 10.43 1.27 -13.71
CA ILE A 195 9.21 1.99 -13.30
C ILE A 195 8.58 2.73 -14.48
N ALA A 196 9.38 3.43 -15.28
CA ALA A 196 8.90 4.28 -16.37
C ALA A 196 7.97 3.55 -17.37
N PRO A 197 8.29 2.36 -17.89
CA PRO A 197 7.39 1.64 -18.79
C PRO A 197 6.08 1.17 -18.11
N VAL A 198 6.10 0.89 -16.80
CA VAL A 198 4.89 0.54 -16.05
C VAL A 198 3.95 1.73 -15.94
N ILE A 199 4.48 2.91 -15.60
CA ILE A 199 3.69 4.16 -15.55
C ILE A 199 3.09 4.47 -16.93
N ALA A 200 3.88 4.35 -18.00
CA ALA A 200 3.39 4.57 -19.36
C ALA A 200 2.21 3.63 -19.71
N ALA A 201 2.36 2.34 -19.40
CA ALA A 201 1.30 1.35 -19.65
C ALA A 201 0.04 1.58 -18.79
N ILE A 202 0.20 2.03 -17.54
CA ILE A 202 -0.94 2.39 -16.69
C ILE A 202 -1.66 3.61 -17.27
N ARG A 203 -0.94 4.65 -17.68
CA ARG A 203 -1.52 5.86 -18.29
C ARG A 203 -2.31 5.54 -19.55
N GLU A 204 -1.75 4.73 -20.44
CA GLU A 204 -2.41 4.29 -21.64
C GLU A 204 -3.72 3.53 -21.35
N GLN A 205 -3.65 2.53 -20.46
CA GLN A 205 -4.81 1.71 -20.15
C GLN A 205 -5.87 2.47 -19.35
N SER A 206 -5.49 3.33 -18.40
CA SER A 206 -6.44 4.13 -17.62
C SER A 206 -7.14 5.18 -18.49
N ALA A 207 -6.45 5.76 -19.45
CA ALA A 207 -7.06 6.65 -20.44
C ALA A 207 -8.06 5.91 -21.34
N ALA A 208 -7.73 4.68 -21.77
CA ALA A 208 -8.65 3.83 -22.55
C ALA A 208 -9.91 3.42 -21.78
N GLU A 209 -9.80 3.27 -20.45
CA GLU A 209 -10.94 3.01 -19.54
C GLU A 209 -11.72 4.31 -19.19
N GLY A 210 -11.33 5.47 -19.72
CA GLY A 210 -11.94 6.77 -19.39
C GLY A 210 -11.67 7.25 -17.96
N ARG A 211 -10.61 6.74 -17.32
CA ARG A 211 -10.25 6.98 -15.91
C ARG A 211 -8.79 7.40 -15.76
N PRO A 212 -8.37 8.53 -16.35
CA PRO A 212 -6.99 8.99 -16.23
C PRO A 212 -6.62 9.18 -14.75
N ILE A 213 -5.42 8.75 -14.39
CA ILE A 213 -4.86 8.90 -13.04
C ILE A 213 -4.02 10.17 -13.02
N ASP A 214 -4.17 10.98 -11.97
CA ASP A 214 -3.44 12.22 -11.80
C ASP A 214 -1.92 11.97 -11.74
N ASP A 215 -1.14 12.88 -12.31
CA ASP A 215 0.31 12.73 -12.45
C ASP A 215 1.07 12.63 -11.11
N ASP A 216 0.50 13.13 -10.03
CA ASP A 216 1.06 13.05 -8.68
C ASP A 216 0.59 11.82 -7.89
N HIS A 217 -0.19 10.94 -8.51
CA HIS A 217 -0.67 9.68 -7.93
C HIS A 217 0.16 8.44 -8.37
N TYR A 218 1.40 8.65 -8.79
CA TYR A 218 2.37 7.58 -9.05
C TYR A 218 3.48 7.63 -8.00
N GLY A 219 3.55 6.61 -7.16
CA GLY A 219 4.53 6.51 -6.08
C GLY A 219 5.64 5.51 -6.39
N ALA A 220 6.89 5.87 -6.06
CA ALA A 220 8.04 4.98 -6.12
C ALA A 220 8.72 4.87 -4.75
N GLY A 221 9.08 3.64 -4.36
CA GLY A 221 9.77 3.37 -3.12
C GLY A 221 11.28 3.21 -3.33
N PHE A 222 12.06 3.98 -2.58
CA PHE A 222 13.52 3.86 -2.53
C PHE A 222 13.96 3.60 -1.09
N ALA A 223 15.03 2.81 -0.91
CA ALA A 223 15.68 2.76 0.38
C ALA A 223 16.53 4.02 0.57
N TYR A 224 16.60 4.51 1.79
CA TYR A 224 17.47 5.62 2.15
C TYR A 224 18.38 5.26 3.32
N ARG A 225 19.63 5.67 3.26
CA ARG A 225 20.61 5.50 4.34
C ARG A 225 21.48 6.74 4.48
N PHE A 226 21.68 7.18 5.72
CA PHE A 226 22.71 8.15 6.03
C PHE A 226 24.09 7.50 5.98
N GLY A 227 25.09 8.21 5.49
CA GLY A 227 26.47 7.77 5.44
C GLY A 227 27.03 7.68 4.02
N SER A 228 28.01 6.83 3.81
CA SER A 228 28.63 6.60 2.50
C SER A 228 28.34 5.21 1.95
N TRP A 229 28.61 5.01 0.65
CA TRP A 229 28.45 3.68 0.03
C TRP A 229 29.38 2.61 0.63
N ASP A 230 30.50 3.02 1.26
CA ASP A 230 31.44 2.10 1.90
C ASP A 230 31.00 1.70 3.32
N ASP A 231 29.98 2.33 3.87
CA ASP A 231 29.50 2.00 5.20
C ASP A 231 28.88 0.59 5.28
N PRO A 232 29.22 -0.19 6.32
CA PRO A 232 28.72 -1.56 6.46
C PRO A 232 27.19 -1.67 6.47
N ILE A 233 26.48 -0.66 6.96
CA ILE A 233 25.01 -0.65 6.97
C ILE A 233 24.45 -0.48 5.57
N VAL A 234 25.07 0.36 4.74
CA VAL A 234 24.68 0.59 3.34
C VAL A 234 24.94 -0.69 2.54
N GLN A 235 26.10 -1.30 2.70
CA GLN A 235 26.46 -2.56 2.03
C GLN A 235 25.51 -3.72 2.41
N ARG A 236 25.15 -3.86 3.69
CA ARG A 236 24.16 -4.86 4.13
C ARG A 236 22.77 -4.57 3.54
N THR A 237 22.38 -3.30 3.45
CA THR A 237 21.09 -2.90 2.83
C THR A 237 21.10 -3.25 1.33
N ALA A 238 22.16 -2.93 0.61
CA ALA A 238 22.32 -3.27 -0.79
C ALA A 238 22.22 -4.79 -1.02
N ALA A 239 22.95 -5.59 -0.24
CA ALA A 239 22.91 -7.04 -0.31
C ALA A 239 21.53 -7.63 0.04
N ALA A 240 20.79 -7.04 0.96
CA ALA A 240 19.43 -7.48 1.30
C ALA A 240 18.43 -7.16 0.19
N LEU A 241 18.50 -5.96 -0.37
CA LEU A 241 17.57 -5.50 -1.41
C LEU A 241 17.83 -6.19 -2.76
N SER A 242 19.09 -6.51 -3.11
CA SER A 242 19.43 -7.27 -4.31
C SER A 242 18.81 -8.68 -4.35
N ARG A 243 18.40 -9.22 -3.20
CA ARG A 243 17.65 -10.49 -3.11
C ARG A 243 16.16 -10.34 -3.36
N VAL A 244 15.62 -9.13 -3.30
CA VAL A 244 14.19 -8.83 -3.34
C VAL A 244 13.82 -8.06 -4.61
N ALA A 245 14.70 -7.17 -5.09
CA ALA A 245 14.55 -6.45 -6.34
C ALA A 245 15.01 -7.33 -7.51
N ASP A 246 14.37 -7.19 -8.66
CA ASP A 246 14.92 -7.73 -9.91
C ASP A 246 16.29 -7.11 -10.14
N ALA A 247 17.28 -7.97 -10.43
CA ALA A 247 18.69 -7.63 -10.42
C ALA A 247 19.02 -6.35 -11.21
N GLY A 248 19.43 -5.32 -10.50
CA GLY A 248 19.93 -4.04 -10.99
C GLY A 248 21.04 -3.54 -10.09
N ASP A 249 21.69 -2.42 -10.44
CA ASP A 249 22.66 -1.78 -9.56
C ASP A 249 21.92 -1.26 -8.31
N PRO A 250 22.34 -1.61 -7.08
CA PRO A 250 21.76 -1.04 -5.85
C PRO A 250 21.70 0.50 -5.82
N ARG A 251 22.59 1.17 -6.57
CA ARG A 251 22.59 2.63 -6.70
C ARG A 251 21.36 3.19 -7.39
N ASP A 252 20.64 2.36 -8.14
CA ASP A 252 19.40 2.79 -8.83
C ASP A 252 18.19 2.87 -7.89
N TYR A 253 18.25 2.24 -6.70
CA TYR A 253 17.11 2.17 -5.77
C TYR A 253 17.48 2.39 -4.30
N ILE A 254 18.72 2.76 -4.00
CA ILE A 254 19.18 3.21 -2.68
C ILE A 254 19.74 4.61 -2.80
N ALA A 255 19.15 5.55 -2.07
CA ALA A 255 19.72 6.88 -1.87
C ALA A 255 20.64 6.86 -0.64
N VAL A 256 21.84 7.41 -0.78
CA VAL A 256 22.84 7.54 0.29
C VAL A 256 23.22 9.01 0.40
N GLY A 257 23.18 9.57 1.64
CA GLY A 257 23.51 10.98 1.87
C GLY A 257 23.76 11.30 3.34
#